data_b3e8903902019757c29b7f42a9c39dcb
#
_entry.id   b3e8903902019757c29b7f42a9c39dcb
#
_cell.length_a   1.000
_cell.length_b   1.000
_cell.length_c   1.000
_cell.angle_alpha   90.00
_cell.angle_beta   90.00
_cell.angle_gamma   90.00
#
_symmetry.space_group_name_H-M   'P 1'
#
loop_
_entity.id
_entity.type
_entity.pdbx_description
1 polymer ?
#
loop_
_entity_poly.entity_id
_entity_poly.type
_entity_poly.pdbx_seq_one_letter_code
_entity_poly.pdbx_strand_id
1 'polypeptide(L)'
;MIPLKLLPFALIALLLAGCSNTASTPEGQAPRDDANSITVYKSPFCLCCNDWITHLENNAFSVASENGLDTASVKQRWGVPATMQGCHTGVWNNQYVFEGHVPARLIRQFLANPPKGSIGLAVPGMPKGSPGMYRGKDFEPYVVYAILPNGEYRFYEKVTAPEAS
;
A
#
# COMPACT_ATOMS: atom_id res chain seq x y z
N MET A 1 -8.85 8.90 -90.02
CA MET A 1 -7.87 8.16 -89.16
C MET A 1 -7.11 9.17 -88.33
N ILE A 2 -7.50 9.41 -87.13
CA ILE A 2 -6.94 10.42 -86.22
C ILE A 2 -6.38 9.67 -85.00
N PRO A 3 -5.09 9.78 -84.66
CA PRO A 3 -4.55 9.11 -83.51
C PRO A 3 -4.85 9.88 -82.23
N LEU A 4 -5.42 9.14 -81.28
CA LEU A 4 -5.77 9.58 -79.92
C LEU A 4 -4.47 9.70 -79.09
N LYS A 5 -4.14 10.93 -78.66
CA LYS A 5 -2.99 11.22 -77.80
C LYS A 5 -3.39 10.93 -76.32
N LEU A 6 -2.73 9.97 -75.72
CA LEU A 6 -2.83 9.69 -74.27
C LEU A 6 -2.04 10.75 -73.48
N LEU A 7 -2.75 11.48 -72.60
CA LEU A 7 -2.11 12.32 -71.58
C LEU A 7 -1.76 11.47 -70.33
N PRO A 8 -0.61 11.65 -69.70
CA PRO A 8 -0.35 11.02 -68.44
C PRO A 8 -0.95 11.81 -67.29
N PHE A 9 -1.77 11.15 -66.50
CA PHE A 9 -2.29 11.66 -65.22
C PHE A 9 -1.14 11.69 -64.21
N ALA A 10 -0.70 12.89 -63.81
CA ALA A 10 0.21 13.07 -62.70
C ALA A 10 -0.55 12.93 -61.39
N LEU A 11 -0.28 11.87 -60.63
CA LEU A 11 -0.83 11.62 -59.32
C LEU A 11 -0.08 12.49 -58.31
N ILE A 12 -0.69 13.57 -57.83
CA ILE A 12 -0.18 14.39 -56.72
C ILE A 12 -0.60 13.70 -55.43
N ALA A 13 0.37 13.03 -54.75
CA ALA A 13 0.23 12.49 -53.43
C ALA A 13 0.30 13.63 -52.41
N LEU A 14 -0.83 14.03 -51.82
CA LEU A 14 -0.90 15.02 -50.74
C LEU A 14 -0.54 14.33 -49.42
N LEU A 15 0.66 14.56 -48.92
CA LEU A 15 1.11 14.11 -47.59
C LEU A 15 0.44 14.97 -46.52
N LEU A 16 -0.63 14.46 -45.92
CA LEU A 16 -1.22 15.01 -44.69
C LEU A 16 -0.36 14.58 -43.50
N ALA A 17 0.54 15.47 -43.05
CA ALA A 17 1.21 15.32 -41.77
C ALA A 17 0.21 15.59 -40.66
N GLY A 18 -0.42 14.53 -40.13
CA GLY A 18 -1.24 14.55 -38.93
C GLY A 18 -0.37 14.72 -37.71
N CYS A 19 -0.35 15.91 -37.09
CA CYS A 19 0.16 16.09 -35.73
C CYS A 19 -0.79 15.38 -34.76
N SER A 20 -0.44 14.18 -34.33
CA SER A 20 -1.13 13.50 -33.21
C SER A 20 -0.71 14.19 -31.91
N ASN A 21 -1.51 15.14 -31.43
CA ASN A 21 -1.45 15.60 -30.04
C ASN A 21 -1.93 14.44 -29.15
N THR A 22 -1.02 13.64 -28.66
CA THR A 22 -1.27 12.75 -27.53
C THR A 22 -1.43 13.61 -26.29
N ALA A 23 -2.68 13.95 -25.95
CA ALA A 23 -3.01 14.46 -24.63
C ALA A 23 -2.67 13.36 -23.64
N SER A 24 -1.63 13.59 -22.81
CA SER A 24 -1.28 12.72 -21.69
C SER A 24 -2.40 12.83 -20.66
N THR A 25 -3.32 11.89 -20.69
CA THR A 25 -4.24 11.64 -19.57
C THR A 25 -3.36 11.29 -18.37
N PRO A 26 -3.56 11.85 -17.16
CA PRO A 26 -2.87 11.37 -15.98
C PRO A 26 -3.34 9.92 -15.75
N GLU A 27 -2.51 8.97 -16.14
CA GLU A 27 -2.70 7.57 -15.81
C GLU A 27 -2.73 7.47 -14.28
N GLY A 28 -3.93 7.15 -13.75
CA GLY A 28 -4.02 6.64 -12.39
C GLY A 28 -3.04 5.48 -12.31
N GLN A 29 -2.05 5.59 -11.43
CA GLN A 29 -1.05 4.56 -11.22
C GLN A 29 -1.78 3.26 -10.90
N ALA A 30 -1.76 2.32 -11.85
CA ALA A 30 -2.14 0.95 -11.60
C ALA A 30 -1.34 0.43 -10.39
N PRO A 31 -1.93 -0.44 -9.54
CA PRO A 31 -1.21 -1.05 -8.43
C PRO A 31 0.10 -1.63 -8.97
N ARG A 32 1.23 -1.17 -8.44
CA ARG A 32 2.51 -1.78 -8.76
C ARG A 32 2.49 -3.18 -8.16
N ASP A 33 2.56 -4.20 -9.01
CA ASP A 33 2.71 -5.62 -8.63
C ASP A 33 4.15 -5.89 -8.11
N ASP A 34 4.65 -5.02 -7.24
CA ASP A 34 5.92 -5.25 -6.57
C ASP A 34 5.71 -6.25 -5.44
N ALA A 35 6.53 -7.29 -5.39
CA ALA A 35 6.43 -8.37 -4.38
C ALA A 35 6.41 -7.89 -2.92
N ASN A 36 6.74 -6.62 -2.67
CA ASN A 36 6.75 -5.97 -1.36
C ASN A 36 5.82 -4.74 -1.29
N SER A 37 4.72 -4.72 -2.05
CA SER A 37 3.83 -3.56 -2.09
C SER A 37 2.78 -3.61 -0.98
N ILE A 38 2.65 -2.50 -0.23
CA ILE A 38 1.62 -2.29 0.80
C ILE A 38 0.80 -1.07 0.43
N THR A 39 -0.52 -1.22 0.32
CA THR A 39 -1.46 -0.09 0.24
C THR A 39 -1.92 0.30 1.63
N VAL A 40 -1.68 1.55 2.04
CA VAL A 40 -2.02 2.05 3.38
C VAL A 40 -3.25 2.94 3.32
N TYR A 41 -4.33 2.49 3.93
CA TYR A 41 -5.59 3.23 4.08
C TYR A 41 -5.57 4.02 5.38
N LYS A 42 -5.65 5.35 5.29
CA LYS A 42 -5.54 6.25 6.45
C LYS A 42 -6.33 7.54 6.28
N SER A 43 -6.60 8.20 7.40
CA SER A 43 -7.09 9.59 7.35
C SER A 43 -6.00 10.52 6.77
N PRO A 44 -6.37 11.51 5.94
CA PRO A 44 -5.42 12.50 5.42
C PRO A 44 -4.74 13.32 6.54
N PHE A 45 -5.36 13.40 7.73
CA PHE A 45 -4.85 14.16 8.87
C PHE A 45 -4.00 13.32 9.83
N CYS A 46 -3.78 12.03 9.56
CA CYS A 46 -3.01 11.15 10.44
C CYS A 46 -1.50 11.31 10.23
N LEU A 47 -0.84 12.13 11.07
CA LEU A 47 0.60 12.38 10.96
C LEU A 47 1.44 11.16 11.33
N CYS A 48 1.12 10.47 12.43
CA CYS A 48 1.86 9.26 12.85
C CYS A 48 1.74 8.12 11.82
N CYS A 49 0.67 8.11 11.01
CA CYS A 49 0.55 7.16 9.90
C CYS A 49 1.60 7.43 8.81
N ASN A 50 1.92 8.71 8.53
CA ASN A 50 2.99 9.05 7.59
C ASN A 50 4.36 8.60 8.10
N ASP A 51 4.61 8.75 9.40
CA ASP A 51 5.86 8.28 10.01
C ASP A 51 5.99 6.74 9.93
N TRP A 52 4.87 6.01 10.05
CA TRP A 52 4.87 4.56 9.84
C TRP A 52 5.10 4.19 8.37
N ILE A 53 4.52 4.93 7.42
CA ILE A 53 4.81 4.76 5.99
C ILE A 53 6.31 4.95 5.73
N THR A 54 6.90 6.03 6.22
CA THR A 54 8.35 6.28 6.11
C THR A 54 9.17 5.14 6.72
N HIS A 55 8.74 4.57 7.87
CA HIS A 55 9.40 3.41 8.45
C HIS A 55 9.33 2.19 7.50
N LEU A 56 8.22 1.93 6.84
CA LEU A 56 8.10 0.85 5.87
C LEU A 56 9.02 1.07 4.65
N GLU A 57 9.04 2.28 4.11
CA GLU A 57 9.87 2.67 2.95
C GLU A 57 11.37 2.54 3.27
N ASN A 58 11.81 3.00 4.45
CA ASN A 58 13.18 2.84 4.95
C ASN A 58 13.55 1.36 5.12
N ASN A 59 12.57 0.50 5.25
CA ASN A 59 12.71 -0.95 5.34
C ASN A 59 12.38 -1.66 4.02
N ALA A 60 12.55 -1.02 2.86
CA ALA A 60 12.43 -1.58 1.53
C ALA A 60 11.05 -2.17 1.18
N PHE A 61 9.97 -1.65 1.77
CA PHE A 61 8.62 -1.85 1.26
C PHE A 61 8.26 -0.75 0.26
N SER A 62 7.58 -1.12 -0.80
CA SER A 62 6.92 -0.16 -1.70
C SER A 62 5.57 0.21 -1.10
N VAL A 63 5.31 1.50 -0.87
CA VAL A 63 4.08 1.93 -0.20
C VAL A 63 3.26 2.84 -1.10
N ALA A 64 1.99 2.49 -1.27
CA ALA A 64 0.96 3.38 -1.81
C ALA A 64 0.05 3.83 -0.66
N SER A 65 -0.38 5.09 -0.63
CA SER A 65 -1.31 5.57 0.39
C SER A 65 -2.65 5.99 -0.20
N GLU A 66 -3.72 5.45 0.37
CA GLU A 66 -5.10 5.81 0.08
C GLU A 66 -5.64 6.68 1.22
N ASN A 67 -5.79 7.98 0.93
CA ASN A 67 -6.24 8.96 1.90
C ASN A 67 -7.76 9.10 1.84
N GLY A 68 -8.46 8.62 2.86
CA GLY A 68 -9.91 8.66 2.95
C GLY A 68 -10.40 8.86 4.38
N LEU A 69 -11.64 9.32 4.52
CA LEU A 69 -12.27 9.47 5.85
C LEU A 69 -12.90 8.16 6.32
N ASP A 70 -13.27 7.27 5.39
CA ASP A 70 -13.86 5.97 5.71
C ASP A 70 -12.80 4.85 5.77
N THR A 71 -12.04 4.82 6.85
CA THR A 71 -11.14 3.70 7.13
C THR A 71 -11.86 2.52 7.79
N ALA A 72 -13.06 2.73 8.31
CA ALA A 72 -13.82 1.69 9.02
C ALA A 72 -14.29 0.58 8.06
N SER A 73 -14.76 0.92 6.87
CA SER A 73 -15.19 -0.06 5.87
C SER A 73 -14.03 -0.94 5.41
N VAL A 74 -12.81 -0.40 5.32
CA VAL A 74 -11.60 -1.16 4.99
C VAL A 74 -11.30 -2.17 6.09
N LYS A 75 -11.29 -1.75 7.34
CA LYS A 75 -11.05 -2.62 8.51
C LYS A 75 -12.07 -3.76 8.58
N GLN A 76 -13.34 -3.45 8.36
CA GLN A 76 -14.41 -4.44 8.33
C GLN A 76 -14.22 -5.45 7.20
N ARG A 77 -13.90 -4.97 5.97
CA ARG A 77 -13.64 -5.82 4.80
C ARG A 77 -12.52 -6.81 5.06
N TRP A 78 -11.47 -6.38 5.76
CA TRP A 78 -10.32 -7.20 6.10
C TRP A 78 -10.46 -7.98 7.40
N GLY A 79 -11.62 -7.96 8.04
CA GLY A 79 -11.89 -8.73 9.25
C GLY A 79 -11.06 -8.30 10.46
N VAL A 80 -10.62 -7.03 10.52
CA VAL A 80 -9.88 -6.50 11.66
C VAL A 80 -10.81 -6.38 12.87
N PRO A 81 -10.53 -7.11 13.97
CA PRO A 81 -11.37 -7.06 15.16
C PRO A 81 -11.45 -5.64 15.73
N ALA A 82 -12.61 -5.21 16.22
CA ALA A 82 -12.80 -3.87 16.76
C ALA A 82 -11.79 -3.52 17.87
N THR A 83 -11.42 -4.51 18.70
CA THR A 83 -10.42 -4.36 19.77
C THR A 83 -8.97 -4.22 19.28
N MET A 84 -8.72 -4.55 18.00
CA MET A 84 -7.39 -4.48 17.39
C MET A 84 -7.23 -3.27 16.44
N GLN A 85 -8.29 -2.49 16.22
CA GLN A 85 -8.26 -1.38 15.29
C GLN A 85 -7.36 -0.23 15.76
N GLY A 86 -6.49 0.20 14.85
CA GLY A 86 -5.63 1.38 14.99
C GLY A 86 -6.08 2.52 14.08
N CYS A 87 -5.17 3.48 13.81
CA CYS A 87 -5.48 4.66 13.00
C CYS A 87 -5.34 4.45 11.49
N HIS A 88 -4.71 3.36 11.05
CA HIS A 88 -4.53 3.00 9.64
C HIS A 88 -4.50 1.49 9.44
N THR A 89 -4.70 1.08 8.20
CA THR A 89 -4.68 -0.33 7.78
C THR A 89 -3.77 -0.46 6.55
N GLY A 90 -2.71 -1.23 6.66
CA GLY A 90 -1.88 -1.62 5.52
C GLY A 90 -2.36 -2.94 4.94
N VAL A 91 -2.46 -3.03 3.62
CA VAL A 91 -2.85 -4.24 2.89
C VAL A 91 -1.73 -4.65 1.95
N TRP A 92 -1.19 -5.84 2.14
CA TRP A 92 -0.13 -6.39 1.29
C TRP A 92 -0.74 -7.28 0.21
N ASN A 93 -0.53 -6.89 -1.06
CA ASN A 93 -0.92 -7.64 -2.26
C ASN A 93 -2.35 -8.25 -2.22
N ASN A 94 -3.32 -7.56 -1.61
CA ASN A 94 -4.68 -8.07 -1.38
C ASN A 94 -4.73 -9.46 -0.71
N GLN A 95 -3.73 -9.81 0.11
CA GLN A 95 -3.63 -11.11 0.79
C GLN A 95 -3.62 -10.98 2.30
N TYR A 96 -2.85 -10.02 2.85
CA TYR A 96 -2.67 -9.87 4.28
C TYR A 96 -2.91 -8.43 4.74
N VAL A 97 -3.38 -8.30 5.98
CA VAL A 97 -3.66 -7.00 6.61
C VAL A 97 -2.68 -6.72 7.75
N PHE A 98 -2.19 -5.48 7.83
CA PHE A 98 -1.34 -5.00 8.90
C PHE A 98 -2.01 -3.77 9.53
N GLU A 99 -2.51 -3.94 10.75
CA GLU A 99 -3.31 -2.93 11.44
C GLU A 99 -2.49 -2.17 12.47
N GLY A 100 -2.51 -0.84 12.38
CA GLY A 100 -1.73 0.04 13.27
C GLY A 100 -0.23 -0.04 13.00
N HIS A 101 0.59 0.30 13.99
CA HIS A 101 2.02 0.53 13.85
C HIS A 101 2.85 -0.75 13.93
N VAL A 102 2.57 -1.73 13.07
CA VAL A 102 3.30 -3.02 13.02
C VAL A 102 4.73 -2.78 12.52
N PRO A 103 5.78 -3.28 13.24
CA PRO A 103 7.16 -3.16 12.78
C PRO A 103 7.43 -3.85 11.45
N ALA A 104 8.18 -3.20 10.56
CA ALA A 104 8.54 -3.75 9.24
C ALA A 104 9.24 -5.10 9.32
N ARG A 105 10.08 -5.31 10.35
CA ARG A 105 10.72 -6.59 10.64
C ARG A 105 9.68 -7.70 10.84
N LEU A 106 8.64 -7.44 11.62
CA LEU A 106 7.59 -8.42 11.91
C LEU A 106 6.68 -8.67 10.72
N ILE A 107 6.46 -7.65 9.89
CA ILE A 107 5.77 -7.84 8.60
C ILE A 107 6.57 -8.82 7.73
N ARG A 108 7.88 -8.63 7.56
CA ARG A 108 8.73 -9.56 6.80
C ARG A 108 8.75 -10.97 7.38
N GLN A 109 8.88 -11.08 8.69
CA GLN A 109 8.86 -12.38 9.38
C GLN A 109 7.51 -13.10 9.15
N PHE A 110 6.41 -12.38 9.25
CA PHE A 110 5.07 -12.90 8.97
C PHE A 110 4.95 -13.34 7.51
N LEU A 111 5.35 -12.51 6.56
CA LEU A 111 5.27 -12.83 5.12
C LEU A 111 6.13 -14.04 4.74
N ALA A 112 7.28 -14.23 5.39
CA ALA A 112 8.13 -15.39 5.16
C ALA A 112 7.52 -16.70 5.70
N ASN A 113 6.78 -16.65 6.81
CA ASN A 113 6.15 -17.81 7.42
C ASN A 113 4.87 -17.41 8.18
N PRO A 114 3.76 -17.19 7.46
CA PRO A 114 2.50 -16.78 8.09
C PRO A 114 2.00 -17.87 9.05
N PRO A 115 1.66 -17.54 10.30
CA PRO A 115 1.06 -18.50 11.20
C PRO A 115 -0.24 -19.08 10.60
N LYS A 116 -0.41 -20.40 10.71
CA LYS A 116 -1.54 -21.11 10.09
C LYS A 116 -2.88 -20.44 10.41
N GLY A 117 -3.62 -20.10 9.35
CA GLY A 117 -4.93 -19.49 9.42
C GLY A 117 -4.94 -17.99 9.74
N SER A 118 -3.76 -17.34 9.91
CA SER A 118 -3.73 -15.89 10.13
C SER A 118 -3.96 -15.10 8.85
N ILE A 119 -4.62 -13.96 8.98
CA ILE A 119 -4.91 -13.02 7.89
C ILE A 119 -4.06 -11.75 7.98
N GLY A 120 -3.21 -11.62 9.02
CA GLY A 120 -2.34 -10.47 9.19
C GLY A 120 -1.86 -10.27 10.62
N LEU A 121 -1.32 -9.07 10.89
CA LEU A 121 -0.85 -8.65 12.21
C LEU A 121 -1.54 -7.37 12.67
N ALA A 122 -1.60 -7.16 13.99
CA ALA A 122 -2.11 -5.91 14.58
C ALA A 122 -1.25 -5.45 15.77
N VAL A 123 -1.11 -4.13 15.87
CA VAL A 123 -0.65 -3.42 17.07
C VAL A 123 -1.82 -2.55 17.55
N PRO A 124 -2.58 -2.99 18.56
CA PRO A 124 -3.72 -2.22 19.06
C PRO A 124 -3.26 -0.93 19.77
N GLY A 125 -4.07 0.10 19.63
CA GLY A 125 -3.74 1.41 20.20
C GLY A 125 -2.59 2.10 19.46
N MET A 126 -1.85 2.93 20.20
CA MET A 126 -0.69 3.67 19.69
C MET A 126 0.44 3.67 20.72
N PRO A 127 1.07 2.49 20.99
CA PRO A 127 2.12 2.38 22.00
C PRO A 127 3.32 3.24 21.62
N LYS A 128 3.88 3.99 22.59
CA LYS A 128 4.97 4.95 22.37
C LYS A 128 6.27 4.30 21.82
N GLY A 129 6.41 3.00 21.98
CA GLY A 129 7.55 2.26 21.44
C GLY A 129 7.42 1.81 19.99
N SER A 130 6.22 1.94 19.38
CA SER A 130 6.00 1.43 18.02
C SER A 130 6.55 2.37 16.94
N PRO A 131 6.85 1.84 15.73
CA PRO A 131 7.34 2.65 14.61
C PRO A 131 6.37 3.78 14.26
N GLY A 132 6.89 4.99 14.04
CA GLY A 132 6.07 6.18 13.82
C GLY A 132 5.50 6.82 15.08
N MET A 133 5.54 6.13 16.22
CA MET A 133 5.19 6.67 17.53
C MET A 133 6.43 6.95 18.41
N TYR A 134 7.47 6.15 18.30
CA TYR A 134 8.70 6.32 19.05
C TYR A 134 9.47 7.59 18.65
N ARG A 135 9.90 8.38 19.65
CA ARG A 135 10.60 9.66 19.47
C ARG A 135 12.00 9.68 20.11
N GLY A 136 12.66 8.50 20.21
CA GLY A 136 14.01 8.38 20.74
C GLY A 136 14.12 8.30 22.25
N LYS A 137 13.00 8.38 22.99
CA LYS A 137 12.93 8.28 24.46
C LYS A 137 11.59 7.70 24.89
N ASP A 138 11.51 7.29 26.17
CA ASP A 138 10.27 6.77 26.80
C ASP A 138 9.66 5.59 26.01
N PHE A 139 10.51 4.61 25.67
CA PHE A 139 10.05 3.41 24.99
C PHE A 139 9.10 2.61 25.91
N GLU A 140 7.93 2.27 25.37
CA GLU A 140 6.98 1.34 26.01
C GLU A 140 6.96 0.02 25.27
N PRO A 141 7.25 -1.10 25.94
CA PRO A 141 7.07 -2.44 25.35
C PRO A 141 5.61 -2.66 24.95
N TYR A 142 5.42 -3.34 23.82
CA TYR A 142 4.08 -3.62 23.31
C TYR A 142 4.00 -5.01 22.70
N VAL A 143 2.75 -5.47 22.50
CA VAL A 143 2.48 -6.79 21.91
C VAL A 143 1.93 -6.62 20.50
N VAL A 144 2.45 -7.45 19.60
CA VAL A 144 1.91 -7.64 18.26
C VAL A 144 1.08 -8.91 18.26
N TYR A 145 -0.08 -8.86 17.67
CA TYR A 145 -1.02 -9.98 17.59
C TYR A 145 -1.18 -10.45 16.15
N ALA A 146 -1.29 -11.76 15.95
CA ALA A 146 -1.76 -12.30 14.69
C ALA A 146 -3.28 -12.26 14.65
N ILE A 147 -3.84 -11.68 13.59
CA ILE A 147 -5.28 -11.64 13.34
C ILE A 147 -5.70 -12.95 12.69
N LEU A 148 -6.81 -13.51 13.17
CA LEU A 148 -7.43 -14.72 12.64
C LEU A 148 -8.80 -14.38 12.03
N PRO A 149 -9.35 -15.24 11.16
CA PRO A 149 -10.72 -15.10 10.70
C PRO A 149 -11.71 -15.02 11.86
N ASN A 150 -12.90 -14.48 11.62
CA ASN A 150 -14.01 -14.34 12.57
C ASN A 150 -13.74 -13.39 13.75
N GLY A 151 -12.78 -12.49 13.62
CA GLY A 151 -12.47 -11.50 14.65
C GLY A 151 -11.66 -12.04 15.83
N GLU A 152 -11.09 -13.23 15.70
CA GLU A 152 -10.15 -13.77 16.67
C GLU A 152 -8.75 -13.21 16.46
N TYR A 153 -7.92 -13.28 17.52
CA TYR A 153 -6.50 -12.93 17.47
C TYR A 153 -5.73 -13.72 18.50
N ARG A 154 -4.41 -13.83 18.29
CA ARG A 154 -3.52 -14.51 19.22
C ARG A 154 -2.19 -13.77 19.34
N PHE A 155 -1.49 -13.98 20.46
CA PHE A 155 -0.15 -13.46 20.64
C PHE A 155 0.76 -13.86 19.47
N TYR A 156 1.49 -12.87 18.93
CA TYR A 156 2.51 -13.10 17.91
C TYR A 156 3.90 -12.83 18.45
N GLU A 157 4.19 -11.60 18.90
CA GLU A 157 5.47 -11.22 19.47
C GLU A 157 5.33 -10.06 20.46
N LYS A 158 6.20 -10.02 21.48
CA LYS A 158 6.37 -8.86 22.37
C LYS A 158 7.61 -8.08 21.95
N VAL A 159 7.43 -6.83 21.56
CA VAL A 159 8.51 -5.91 21.22
C VAL A 159 8.98 -5.23 22.50
N THR A 160 10.27 -5.40 22.83
CA THR A 160 10.86 -4.92 24.11
C THR A 160 11.96 -3.89 23.92
N ALA A 161 12.30 -3.55 22.66
CA ALA A 161 13.26 -2.52 22.31
C ALA A 161 12.80 -1.78 21.03
N PRO A 162 13.25 -0.53 20.83
CA PRO A 162 12.93 0.21 19.60
C PRO A 162 13.43 -0.54 18.36
N GLU A 163 12.67 -0.43 17.27
CA GLU A 163 13.16 -0.83 15.96
C GLU A 163 14.26 0.12 15.48
N ALA A 164 15.27 -0.41 14.81
CA ALA A 164 16.24 0.41 14.11
C ALA A 164 15.54 1.21 13.01
N SER A 165 15.76 2.51 12.95
CA SER A 165 15.24 3.44 11.93
C SER A 165 16.01 3.33 10.63
#